data_4e8009c75ca98a1513fedb99f26c252f
#
_entry.id   4e8009c75ca98a1513fedb99f26c252f
#
_cell.length_a   1.000
_cell.length_b   1.000
_cell.length_c   1.000
_cell.angle_alpha   90.00
_cell.angle_beta   90.00
_cell.angle_gamma   90.00
#
_symmetry.space_group_name_H-M   'P 1'
#
loop_
_entity.id
_entity.type
_entity.pdbx_description
1 polymer ?
#
loop_
_entity_poly.entity_id
_entity_poly.type
_entity_poly.pdbx_seq_one_letter_code
_entity_poly.pdbx_strand_id
1 'polypeptide(L)'
;MQIARRLGFSSEDVLLTAYPEMCASHRQWRRAWFEEQREHLRLSIREWIAAHPAPTLTAVCLHFDISSCYFQSRFPEERVEVVRRAAERARMERQRLAVLMRNEVFEIVRKLHSERIFPSLSRVKSVLSPNLAGHTPQLRIAIDEAIAHFGPIMRHRSELGHFA
;
A
#
# COMPACT_ATOMS: atom_id res chain seq x y z
N MET A 1 23.25 35.46 0.97
CA MET A 1 23.99 36.29 1.95
C MET A 1 25.49 35.97 2.06
N GLN A 2 25.98 34.76 2.01
CA GLN A 2 27.42 34.46 2.21
C GLN A 2 28.34 34.98 1.07
N ILE A 3 27.91 34.93 -0.19
CA ILE A 3 28.75 35.32 -1.36
C ILE A 3 28.95 36.82 -1.38
N ALA A 4 27.91 37.64 -1.17
CA ALA A 4 28.02 39.09 -1.15
C ALA A 4 29.02 39.56 -0.09
N ARG A 5 28.96 39.01 1.12
CA ARG A 5 29.90 39.32 2.21
C ARG A 5 31.35 38.91 1.92
N ARG A 6 31.55 37.76 1.26
CA ARG A 6 32.91 37.32 0.84
C ARG A 6 33.51 38.21 -0.22
N LEU A 7 32.70 38.86 -1.04
CA LEU A 7 33.11 39.82 -2.07
C LEU A 7 33.16 41.26 -1.56
N GLY A 8 32.94 41.50 -0.28
CA GLY A 8 33.02 42.82 0.33
C GLY A 8 31.76 43.71 0.15
N PHE A 9 30.65 43.12 -0.29
CA PHE A 9 29.37 43.87 -0.45
C PHE A 9 28.55 43.82 0.84
N SER A 10 27.93 44.93 1.16
CA SER A 10 27.09 45.10 2.38
C SER A 10 25.79 44.29 2.32
N SER A 11 25.28 44.05 1.13
CA SER A 11 24.05 43.26 0.91
C SER A 11 24.05 42.58 -0.46
N GLU A 12 23.14 41.62 -0.65
CA GLU A 12 22.95 40.91 -1.93
C GLU A 12 22.37 41.89 -3.00
N ASP A 13 21.55 42.85 -2.57
CA ASP A 13 20.98 43.86 -3.48
C ASP A 13 22.03 44.80 -4.08
N VAL A 14 23.05 45.17 -3.32
CA VAL A 14 24.18 45.95 -3.83
C VAL A 14 24.98 45.18 -4.85
N LEU A 15 25.21 43.90 -4.60
CA LEU A 15 25.87 43.00 -5.57
C LEU A 15 25.05 42.87 -6.87
N LEU A 16 23.74 42.65 -6.75
CA LEU A 16 22.81 42.59 -7.87
C LEU A 16 22.78 43.85 -8.72
N THR A 17 22.84 44.99 -8.08
CA THR A 17 22.87 46.30 -8.78
C THR A 17 24.20 46.58 -9.47
N ALA A 18 25.30 46.21 -8.83
CA ALA A 18 26.63 46.41 -9.39
C ALA A 18 26.98 45.44 -10.53
N TYR A 19 26.49 44.21 -10.46
CA TYR A 19 26.84 43.16 -11.42
C TYR A 19 25.62 42.31 -11.88
N PRO A 20 24.61 42.96 -12.51
CA PRO A 20 23.33 42.30 -12.82
C PRO A 20 23.47 41.11 -13.75
N GLU A 21 24.33 41.19 -14.80
CA GLU A 21 24.53 40.11 -15.76
C GLU A 21 25.20 38.89 -15.15
N MET A 22 26.23 39.10 -14.33
CA MET A 22 26.92 38.03 -13.61
C MET A 22 26.00 37.33 -12.61
N CYS A 23 25.19 38.07 -11.91
CA CYS A 23 24.20 37.51 -10.98
C CYS A 23 23.08 36.75 -11.71
N ALA A 24 22.67 37.23 -12.89
CA ALA A 24 21.70 36.53 -13.74
C ALA A 24 22.27 35.20 -14.26
N SER A 25 23.51 35.22 -14.80
CA SER A 25 24.21 34.01 -15.26
C SER A 25 24.41 32.98 -14.12
N HIS A 26 24.82 33.44 -12.95
CA HIS A 26 24.94 32.55 -11.77
C HIS A 26 23.60 31.94 -11.32
N ARG A 27 22.51 32.72 -11.33
CA ARG A 27 21.18 32.20 -11.04
C ARG A 27 20.72 31.17 -12.06
N GLN A 28 21.00 31.42 -13.36
CA GLN A 28 20.67 30.48 -14.43
C GLN A 28 21.47 29.19 -14.30
N TRP A 29 22.78 29.29 -14.04
CA TRP A 29 23.64 28.12 -13.80
C TRP A 29 23.16 27.30 -12.58
N ARG A 30 22.85 27.95 -11.45
CA ARG A 30 22.31 27.24 -10.28
C ARG A 30 21.01 26.51 -10.59
N ARG A 31 20.11 27.13 -11.34
CA ARG A 31 18.84 26.48 -11.74
C ARG A 31 19.12 25.24 -12.58
N ALA A 32 19.96 25.35 -13.59
CA ALA A 32 20.33 24.22 -14.45
C ALA A 32 20.96 23.08 -13.64
N TRP A 33 21.86 23.40 -12.73
CA TRP A 33 22.51 22.42 -11.86
C TRP A 33 21.49 21.69 -10.95
N PHE A 34 20.57 22.42 -10.33
CA PHE A 34 19.53 21.80 -9.50
C PHE A 34 18.55 20.94 -10.32
N GLU A 35 18.24 21.35 -11.54
CA GLU A 35 17.42 20.54 -12.44
C GLU A 35 18.14 19.24 -12.82
N GLU A 36 19.40 19.32 -13.16
CA GLU A 36 20.23 18.13 -13.47
C GLU A 36 20.29 17.16 -12.28
N GLN A 37 20.57 17.67 -11.06
CA GLN A 37 20.60 16.84 -9.87
C GLN A 37 19.22 16.20 -9.60
N ARG A 38 18.14 16.93 -9.86
CA ARG A 38 16.78 16.41 -9.71
C ARG A 38 16.47 15.30 -10.72
N GLU A 39 16.92 15.44 -11.98
CA GLU A 39 16.75 14.38 -12.98
C GLU A 39 17.54 13.12 -12.62
N HIS A 40 18.77 13.24 -12.16
CA HIS A 40 19.54 12.10 -11.68
C HIS A 40 18.82 11.39 -10.53
N LEU A 41 18.32 12.13 -9.57
CA LEU A 41 17.54 11.56 -8.46
C LEU A 41 16.26 10.90 -8.97
N ARG A 42 15.57 11.48 -9.95
CA ARG A 42 14.37 10.91 -10.57
C ARG A 42 14.66 9.55 -11.21
N LEU A 43 15.72 9.45 -11.98
CA LEU A 43 16.13 8.19 -12.62
C LEU A 43 16.43 7.12 -11.57
N SER A 44 17.19 7.46 -10.54
CA SER A 44 17.51 6.54 -9.46
C SER A 44 16.25 6.08 -8.69
N ILE A 45 15.29 6.97 -8.46
CA ILE A 45 14.00 6.64 -7.85
C ILE A 45 13.22 5.67 -8.74
N ARG A 46 13.14 5.92 -10.04
CA ARG A 46 12.46 5.03 -11.02
C ARG A 46 13.07 3.64 -11.06
N GLU A 47 14.38 3.54 -11.10
CA GLU A 47 15.11 2.27 -11.07
C GLU A 47 14.83 1.52 -9.77
N TRP A 48 14.87 2.22 -8.63
CA TRP A 48 14.57 1.61 -7.35
C TRP A 48 13.13 1.11 -7.26
N ILE A 49 12.15 1.91 -7.71
CA ILE A 49 10.74 1.50 -7.78
C ILE A 49 10.58 0.27 -8.70
N ALA A 50 11.29 0.23 -9.83
CA ALA A 50 11.25 -0.91 -10.75
C ALA A 50 11.79 -2.20 -10.12
N ALA A 51 12.86 -2.10 -9.34
CA ALA A 51 13.52 -3.23 -8.69
C ALA A 51 12.72 -3.78 -7.49
N HIS A 52 11.78 -3.01 -6.92
CA HIS A 52 11.04 -3.40 -5.72
C HIS A 52 9.59 -3.79 -6.05
N PRO A 53 9.15 -5.01 -5.73
CA PRO A 53 7.83 -5.51 -6.09
C PRO A 53 6.68 -4.81 -5.35
N ALA A 54 6.97 -4.14 -4.23
CA ALA A 54 5.98 -3.44 -3.43
C ALA A 54 6.57 -2.18 -2.77
N PRO A 55 6.94 -1.18 -3.55
CA PRO A 55 7.46 0.04 -2.99
C PRO A 55 6.38 0.76 -2.17
N THR A 56 6.77 1.34 -1.03
CA THR A 56 5.92 2.24 -0.26
C THR A 56 6.51 3.64 -0.29
N LEU A 57 5.68 4.68 -0.12
CA LEU A 57 6.16 6.06 -0.04
C LEU A 57 7.21 6.24 1.05
N THR A 58 6.99 5.63 2.22
CA THR A 58 7.93 5.66 3.34
C THR A 58 9.26 5.00 2.98
N ALA A 59 9.23 3.85 2.31
CA ALA A 59 10.46 3.14 1.93
C ALA A 59 11.28 3.93 0.90
N VAL A 60 10.63 4.56 -0.09
CA VAL A 60 11.29 5.46 -1.05
C VAL A 60 11.94 6.63 -0.31
N CYS A 61 11.18 7.32 0.53
CA CYS A 61 11.68 8.48 1.27
C CYS A 61 12.87 8.14 2.18
N LEU A 62 12.83 7.01 2.86
CA LEU A 62 13.92 6.53 3.71
C LEU A 62 15.17 6.15 2.89
N HIS A 63 14.98 5.47 1.76
CA HIS A 63 16.09 5.02 0.93
C HIS A 63 16.89 6.19 0.33
N PHE A 64 16.18 7.24 -0.12
CA PHE A 64 16.80 8.41 -0.76
C PHE A 64 17.06 9.57 0.20
N ASP A 65 16.80 9.41 1.49
CA ASP A 65 16.94 10.45 2.52
C ASP A 65 16.22 11.76 2.14
N ILE A 66 14.98 11.63 1.65
CA ILE A 66 14.16 12.77 1.24
C ILE A 66 12.86 12.81 2.05
N SER A 67 12.35 14.03 2.32
CA SER A 67 11.07 14.16 2.98
C SER A 67 9.90 13.75 2.08
N SER A 68 8.83 13.26 2.68
CA SER A 68 7.61 12.88 1.94
C SER A 68 6.99 14.09 1.21
N CYS A 69 7.06 15.27 1.80
CA CYS A 69 6.59 16.51 1.18
C CYS A 69 7.41 16.85 -0.08
N TYR A 70 8.73 16.77 0.00
CA TYR A 70 9.62 16.96 -1.15
C TYR A 70 9.35 15.94 -2.24
N PHE A 71 9.26 14.66 -1.89
CA PHE A 71 8.94 13.59 -2.85
C PHE A 71 7.61 13.84 -3.55
N GLN A 72 6.55 14.12 -2.79
CA GLN A 72 5.22 14.35 -3.37
C GLN A 72 5.15 15.57 -4.30
N SER A 73 5.88 16.64 -3.99
CA SER A 73 5.86 17.88 -4.77
C SER A 73 6.76 17.83 -6.01
N ARG A 74 7.87 17.09 -5.96
CA ARG A 74 8.88 17.09 -7.01
C ARG A 74 8.85 15.87 -7.92
N PHE A 75 8.24 14.77 -7.46
CA PHE A 75 8.16 13.49 -8.16
C PHE A 75 6.72 12.96 -8.23
N PRO A 76 5.77 13.74 -8.79
CA PRO A 76 4.36 13.36 -8.80
C PRO A 76 4.08 12.09 -9.60
N GLU A 77 4.80 11.85 -10.71
CA GLU A 77 4.63 10.66 -11.54
C GLU A 77 5.10 9.41 -10.81
N GLU A 78 6.27 9.48 -10.17
CA GLU A 78 6.85 8.41 -9.37
C GLU A 78 5.97 8.07 -8.16
N ARG A 79 5.37 9.10 -7.55
CA ARG A 79 4.36 8.92 -6.49
C ARG A 79 3.16 8.12 -6.97
N VAL A 80 2.61 8.49 -8.13
CA VAL A 80 1.46 7.76 -8.72
C VAL A 80 1.83 6.30 -8.95
N GLU A 81 3.02 6.02 -9.47
CA GLU A 81 3.49 4.66 -9.73
C GLU A 81 3.65 3.86 -8.43
N VAL A 82 4.20 4.44 -7.37
CA VAL A 82 4.30 3.79 -6.05
C VAL A 82 2.92 3.45 -5.50
N VAL A 83 1.98 4.38 -5.56
CA VAL A 83 0.60 4.16 -5.07
C VAL A 83 -0.10 3.08 -5.89
N ARG A 84 0.06 3.10 -7.22
CA ARG A 84 -0.51 2.08 -8.12
C ARG A 84 -0.02 0.68 -7.77
N ARG A 85 1.30 0.49 -7.65
CA ARG A 85 1.90 -0.81 -7.29
C ARG A 85 1.48 -1.29 -5.91
N ALA A 86 1.43 -0.40 -4.93
CA ALA A 86 0.94 -0.74 -3.59
C ALA A 86 -0.53 -1.20 -3.62
N ALA A 87 -1.39 -0.52 -4.39
CA ALA A 87 -2.79 -0.89 -4.56
C ALA A 87 -2.95 -2.24 -5.28
N GLU A 88 -2.17 -2.50 -6.33
CA GLU A 88 -2.15 -3.78 -7.05
C GLU A 88 -1.76 -4.92 -6.12
N ARG A 89 -0.68 -4.75 -5.34
CA ARG A 89 -0.28 -5.77 -4.37
C ARG A 89 -1.35 -6.02 -3.32
N ALA A 90 -1.95 -4.97 -2.77
CA ALA A 90 -3.04 -5.12 -1.80
C ALA A 90 -4.26 -5.84 -2.40
N ARG A 91 -4.53 -5.63 -3.70
CA ARG A 91 -5.57 -6.37 -4.44
C ARG A 91 -5.22 -7.85 -4.59
N MET A 92 -4.01 -8.15 -5.02
CA MET A 92 -3.54 -9.54 -5.19
C MET A 92 -3.56 -10.29 -3.85
N GLU A 93 -3.11 -9.67 -2.77
CA GLU A 93 -3.11 -10.29 -1.44
C GLU A 93 -4.55 -10.54 -0.94
N ARG A 94 -5.48 -9.60 -1.16
CA ARG A 94 -6.90 -9.81 -0.87
C ARG A 94 -7.49 -10.97 -1.66
N GLN A 95 -7.14 -11.10 -2.95
CA GLN A 95 -7.60 -12.23 -3.77
C GLN A 95 -7.02 -13.55 -3.27
N ARG A 96 -5.74 -13.57 -2.93
CA ARG A 96 -5.08 -14.75 -2.35
C ARG A 96 -5.75 -15.19 -1.05
N LEU A 97 -5.99 -14.25 -0.14
CA LEU A 97 -6.67 -14.53 1.13
C LEU A 97 -8.11 -15.02 0.91
N ALA A 98 -8.83 -14.48 -0.07
CA ALA A 98 -10.18 -14.94 -0.42
C ALA A 98 -10.18 -16.40 -0.93
N VAL A 99 -9.20 -16.78 -1.76
CA VAL A 99 -9.06 -18.15 -2.25
C VAL A 99 -8.71 -19.10 -1.09
N LEU A 100 -7.75 -18.74 -0.25
CA LEU A 100 -7.38 -19.53 0.93
C LEU A 100 -8.57 -19.73 1.87
N MET A 101 -9.29 -18.65 2.16
CA MET A 101 -10.50 -18.72 2.99
C MET A 101 -11.55 -19.65 2.39
N ARG A 102 -11.84 -19.51 1.11
CA ARG A 102 -12.81 -20.36 0.41
C ARG A 102 -12.43 -21.83 0.55
N ASN A 103 -11.18 -22.19 0.26
CA ASN A 103 -10.70 -23.56 0.33
C ASN A 103 -10.82 -24.12 1.77
N GLU A 104 -10.37 -23.37 2.77
CA GLU A 104 -10.44 -23.81 4.16
C GLU A 104 -11.90 -23.97 4.65
N VAL A 105 -12.77 -23.02 4.27
CA VAL A 105 -14.21 -23.11 4.57
C VAL A 105 -14.85 -24.32 3.93
N PHE A 106 -14.54 -24.61 2.66
CA PHE A 106 -15.05 -25.81 1.98
C PHE A 106 -14.65 -27.10 2.69
N GLU A 107 -13.41 -27.21 3.15
CA GLU A 107 -12.95 -28.37 3.90
C GLU A 107 -13.67 -28.50 5.26
N ILE A 108 -13.83 -27.39 6.00
CA ILE A 108 -14.56 -27.38 7.27
C ILE A 108 -16.02 -27.77 7.06
N VAL A 109 -16.67 -27.18 6.06
CA VAL A 109 -18.09 -27.47 5.76
C VAL A 109 -18.25 -28.92 5.31
N ARG A 110 -17.35 -29.44 4.48
CA ARG A 110 -17.35 -30.86 4.07
C ARG A 110 -17.29 -31.79 5.28
N LYS A 111 -16.40 -31.50 6.25
CA LYS A 111 -16.27 -32.28 7.47
C LYS A 111 -17.55 -32.21 8.31
N LEU A 112 -18.07 -31.02 8.55
CA LEU A 112 -19.34 -30.83 9.31
C LEU A 112 -20.51 -31.53 8.60
N HIS A 113 -20.54 -31.50 7.27
CA HIS A 113 -21.57 -32.15 6.47
C HIS A 113 -21.51 -33.69 6.65
N SER A 114 -20.31 -34.29 6.61
CA SER A 114 -20.14 -35.73 6.84
C SER A 114 -20.56 -36.17 8.24
N GLU A 115 -20.40 -35.29 9.23
CA GLU A 115 -20.83 -35.46 10.62
C GLU A 115 -22.31 -35.12 10.85
N ARG A 116 -23.05 -34.68 9.83
CA ARG A 116 -24.44 -34.16 9.88
C ARG A 116 -24.63 -32.96 10.81
N ILE A 117 -23.58 -32.17 10.99
CA ILE A 117 -23.58 -30.98 11.83
C ILE A 117 -23.79 -29.73 10.94
N PHE A 118 -24.77 -28.88 11.32
CA PHE A 118 -25.03 -27.64 10.58
C PHE A 118 -23.83 -26.66 10.66
N PRO A 119 -23.28 -26.17 9.53
CA PRO A 119 -22.13 -25.27 9.49
C PRO A 119 -22.54 -23.82 9.80
N SER A 120 -22.80 -23.53 11.07
CA SER A 120 -23.06 -22.15 11.49
C SER A 120 -21.79 -21.29 11.42
N LEU A 121 -21.97 -19.97 11.24
CA LEU A 121 -20.86 -19.01 11.21
C LEU A 121 -19.92 -19.15 12.43
N SER A 122 -20.50 -19.33 13.62
CA SER A 122 -19.71 -19.50 14.86
C SER A 122 -18.87 -20.76 14.84
N ARG A 123 -19.42 -21.90 14.42
CA ARG A 123 -18.71 -23.19 14.32
C ARG A 123 -17.58 -23.13 13.29
N VAL A 124 -17.85 -22.54 12.12
CA VAL A 124 -16.81 -22.40 11.10
C VAL A 124 -15.70 -21.47 11.60
N LYS A 125 -16.04 -20.34 12.24
CA LYS A 125 -15.05 -19.41 12.83
C LYS A 125 -14.18 -20.05 13.91
N SER A 126 -14.71 -20.96 14.72
CA SER A 126 -13.95 -21.59 15.81
C SER A 126 -12.87 -22.55 15.30
N VAL A 127 -12.98 -23.03 14.06
CA VAL A 127 -12.05 -23.98 13.44
C VAL A 127 -11.14 -23.29 12.39
N LEU A 128 -11.63 -22.18 11.83
CA LEU A 128 -10.92 -21.42 10.80
C LEU A 128 -9.62 -20.81 11.32
N SER A 129 -8.60 -20.75 10.50
CA SER A 129 -7.33 -20.08 10.82
C SER A 129 -7.54 -18.65 11.32
N PRO A 130 -6.86 -18.22 12.40
CA PRO A 130 -7.12 -16.91 13.06
C PRO A 130 -6.96 -15.70 12.12
N ASN A 131 -6.03 -15.76 11.16
CA ASN A 131 -5.78 -14.72 10.17
C ASN A 131 -6.94 -14.54 9.16
N LEU A 132 -7.81 -15.55 8.99
CA LEU A 132 -8.97 -15.51 8.10
C LEU A 132 -10.28 -15.18 8.86
N ALA A 133 -10.35 -15.44 10.15
CA ALA A 133 -11.57 -15.28 10.96
C ALA A 133 -12.09 -13.84 11.06
N GLY A 134 -11.25 -12.84 10.79
CA GLY A 134 -11.61 -11.40 10.79
C GLY A 134 -12.50 -10.94 9.64
N HIS A 135 -12.53 -11.68 8.53
CA HIS A 135 -13.23 -11.29 7.28
C HIS A 135 -14.68 -11.80 7.23
N THR A 136 -15.50 -11.41 8.19
CA THR A 136 -16.87 -11.95 8.40
C THR A 136 -17.81 -11.91 7.17
N PRO A 137 -17.86 -10.83 6.33
CA PRO A 137 -18.73 -10.83 5.16
C PRO A 137 -18.33 -11.88 4.11
N GLN A 138 -17.03 -11.98 3.80
CA GLN A 138 -16.50 -12.95 2.85
C GLN A 138 -16.65 -14.38 3.36
N LEU A 139 -16.51 -14.56 4.67
CA LEU A 139 -16.72 -15.85 5.31
C LEU A 139 -18.17 -16.35 5.17
N ARG A 140 -19.16 -15.46 5.32
CA ARG A 140 -20.57 -15.82 5.09
C ARG A 140 -20.80 -16.29 3.66
N ILE A 141 -20.30 -15.54 2.68
CA ILE A 141 -20.41 -15.90 1.26
C ILE A 141 -19.78 -17.29 1.01
N ALA A 142 -18.58 -17.55 1.54
CA ALA A 142 -17.90 -18.82 1.37
C ALA A 142 -18.66 -19.99 2.04
N ILE A 143 -19.30 -19.79 3.19
CA ILE A 143 -20.14 -20.79 3.85
C ILE A 143 -21.39 -21.08 3.01
N ASP A 144 -22.06 -20.05 2.51
CA ASP A 144 -23.27 -20.20 1.69
C ASP A 144 -22.96 -20.94 0.37
N GLU A 145 -21.83 -20.62 -0.27
CA GLU A 145 -21.32 -21.34 -1.46
C GLU A 145 -21.02 -22.81 -1.14
N ALA A 146 -20.38 -23.08 -0.01
CA ALA A 146 -20.06 -24.47 0.39
C ALA A 146 -21.35 -25.25 0.72
N ILE A 147 -22.31 -24.65 1.42
CA ILE A 147 -23.62 -25.28 1.69
C ILE A 147 -24.35 -25.57 0.38
N ALA A 148 -24.35 -24.63 -0.57
CA ALA A 148 -24.96 -24.82 -1.88
C ALA A 148 -24.31 -26.00 -2.66
N HIS A 149 -22.99 -26.18 -2.50
CA HIS A 149 -22.23 -27.25 -3.14
C HIS A 149 -22.52 -28.64 -2.54
N PHE A 150 -22.56 -28.76 -1.20
CA PHE A 150 -22.75 -30.04 -0.51
C PHE A 150 -24.21 -30.40 -0.24
N GLY A 151 -25.12 -29.47 -0.46
CA GLY A 151 -26.55 -29.60 -0.19
C GLY A 151 -26.98 -29.19 1.23
N PRO A 152 -28.29 -29.00 1.45
CA PRO A 152 -28.82 -28.54 2.73
C PRO A 152 -28.72 -29.64 3.79
N ILE A 153 -28.09 -29.31 4.93
CA ILE A 153 -28.19 -30.14 6.14
C ILE A 153 -29.46 -29.72 6.87
N MET A 154 -30.43 -30.62 7.00
CA MET A 154 -31.62 -30.35 7.80
C MET A 154 -31.19 -30.10 9.24
N ARG A 155 -31.57 -28.93 9.81
CA ARG A 155 -31.47 -28.70 11.24
C ARG A 155 -32.34 -29.72 11.96
N HIS A 156 -31.74 -30.65 12.65
CA HIS A 156 -32.53 -31.53 13.53
C HIS A 156 -33.16 -30.66 14.62
N ARG A 157 -34.50 -30.69 14.74
CA ARG A 157 -35.34 -29.87 15.61
C ARG A 157 -35.14 -30.16 17.12
N SER A 158 -34.21 -31.04 17.48
CA SER A 158 -33.95 -31.50 18.84
C SER A 158 -33.15 -30.54 19.73
N GLU A 159 -32.65 -29.39 19.20
CA GLU A 159 -31.89 -28.42 20.02
C GLU A 159 -32.76 -27.28 20.58
N LEU A 160 -34.06 -27.29 20.33
CA LEU A 160 -35.03 -26.27 20.86
C LEU A 160 -35.78 -26.69 22.10
N GLY A 161 -35.40 -27.77 22.74
CA GLY A 161 -36.15 -28.37 23.83
C GLY A 161 -35.49 -28.38 25.22
N HIS A 162 -34.79 -27.30 25.63
CA HIS A 162 -34.39 -27.16 27.04
C HIS A 162 -34.24 -25.69 27.43
N PHE A 163 -35.34 -24.94 27.31
CA PHE A 163 -35.60 -23.77 28.14
C PHE A 163 -37.07 -23.82 28.56
N ALA A 164 -37.33 -24.55 29.60
CA ALA A 164 -38.51 -24.42 30.48
C ALA A 164 -38.01 -24.19 31.88
#